data_69c6a8a0980f9b7da4b293ac1308fc11
#
_entry.id   69c6a8a0980f9b7da4b293ac1308fc11
#
_cell.length_a   1.000
_cell.length_b   1.000
_cell.length_c   1.000
_cell.angle_alpha   90.00
_cell.angle_beta   90.00
_cell.angle_gamma   90.00
#
_symmetry.space_group_name_H-M   'P 1'
#
loop_
_entity.id
_entity.type
_entity.pdbx_description
1 polymer ?
#
loop_
_entity_poly.entity_id
_entity_poly.type
_entity_poly.pdbx_seq_one_letter_code
_entity_poly.pdbx_strand_id
1 'polypeptide(L)'
;MKKVFKIIGWSILGILGAFFILGGLFIYKVKNGFPVFYETERPTLVIAKNRPAILVFSKTASFRHGESIEASSPILTEMAKKNQWFLYETESGGVFNEEQLSLFDLVIFNNSTGPVLNDEQQMAFQKYITNGGNFLGIHGSGDDSHRKWGWYQKTLLGAKFSHHPLNPQFQNAQIHVEARADSSFKSWLVGEWNAKDEWYVFYEQPKDAQVLLYIDGDKILPSGNMLWMKDKNFGMGKYHPVSWFKKVGKGKMLYTSMGHSKEVWENKPFQDFIEKSISWTIK
;
A
#
# COMPACT_ATOMS: atom_id res chain seq x y z
N MET A 1 -50.55 31.73 -4.47
CA MET A 1 -50.06 30.44 -5.07
C MET A 1 -48.81 30.64 -5.91
N LYS A 2 -48.78 31.44 -6.99
CA LYS A 2 -47.58 31.59 -7.87
C LYS A 2 -46.28 31.97 -7.18
N LYS A 3 -46.30 32.85 -6.15
CA LYS A 3 -45.12 33.24 -5.35
C LYS A 3 -44.54 32.06 -4.53
N VAL A 4 -45.42 31.26 -3.93
CA VAL A 4 -45.01 30.11 -3.11
C VAL A 4 -44.32 29.04 -3.98
N PHE A 5 -44.89 28.73 -5.16
CA PHE A 5 -44.26 27.78 -6.12
C PHE A 5 -42.88 28.28 -6.62
N LYS A 6 -42.72 29.60 -6.81
CA LYS A 6 -41.43 30.18 -7.18
C LYS A 6 -40.39 30.03 -6.07
N ILE A 7 -40.76 30.28 -4.82
CA ILE A 7 -39.87 30.11 -3.66
C ILE A 7 -39.46 28.63 -3.52
N ILE A 8 -40.42 27.71 -3.59
CA ILE A 8 -40.14 26.27 -3.54
C ILE A 8 -39.20 25.86 -4.67
N GLY A 9 -39.42 26.32 -5.91
CA GLY A 9 -38.57 26.04 -7.04
C GLY A 9 -37.12 26.50 -6.85
N TRP A 10 -36.94 27.73 -6.35
CA TRP A 10 -35.58 28.24 -6.04
C TRP A 10 -34.93 27.53 -4.89
N SER A 11 -35.69 27.12 -3.86
CA SER A 11 -35.15 26.32 -2.74
C SER A 11 -34.67 24.94 -3.21
N ILE A 12 -35.43 24.25 -4.06
CA ILE A 12 -35.06 22.97 -4.64
C ILE A 12 -33.78 23.11 -5.49
N LEU A 13 -33.70 24.13 -6.35
CA LEU A 13 -32.52 24.44 -7.15
C LEU A 13 -31.30 24.72 -6.28
N GLY A 14 -31.44 25.43 -5.19
CA GLY A 14 -30.38 25.71 -4.23
C GLY A 14 -29.87 24.44 -3.55
N ILE A 15 -30.78 23.55 -3.12
CA ILE A 15 -30.43 22.26 -2.51
C ILE A 15 -29.71 21.34 -3.51
N LEU A 16 -30.20 21.24 -4.75
CA LEU A 16 -29.55 20.47 -5.80
C LEU A 16 -28.14 21.03 -6.12
N GLY A 17 -28.03 22.37 -6.24
CA GLY A 17 -26.73 23.02 -6.44
C GLY A 17 -25.75 22.73 -5.32
N ALA A 18 -26.18 22.82 -4.06
CA ALA A 18 -25.36 22.47 -2.90
C ALA A 18 -24.93 20.99 -2.92
N PHE A 19 -25.85 20.09 -3.27
CA PHE A 19 -25.54 18.66 -3.40
C PHE A 19 -24.47 18.37 -4.46
N PHE A 20 -24.56 19.01 -5.63
CA PHE A 20 -23.56 18.86 -6.69
C PHE A 20 -22.19 19.45 -6.30
N ILE A 21 -22.18 20.61 -5.61
CA ILE A 21 -20.94 21.22 -5.13
C ILE A 21 -20.28 20.33 -4.07
N LEU A 22 -21.04 19.85 -3.08
CA LEU A 22 -20.51 18.98 -2.02
C LEU A 22 -20.04 17.64 -2.58
N GLY A 23 -20.79 17.06 -3.52
CA GLY A 23 -20.40 15.84 -4.22
C GLY A 23 -19.11 16.04 -5.04
N GLY A 24 -19.00 17.14 -5.76
CA GLY A 24 -17.80 17.50 -6.51
C GLY A 24 -16.57 17.70 -5.60
N LEU A 25 -16.75 18.41 -4.48
CA LEU A 25 -15.70 18.59 -3.47
C LEU A 25 -15.28 17.28 -2.81
N PHE A 26 -16.24 16.40 -2.54
CA PHE A 26 -15.95 15.06 -2.01
C PHE A 26 -15.12 14.24 -3.00
N ILE A 27 -15.55 14.17 -4.27
CA ILE A 27 -14.81 13.46 -5.33
C ILE A 27 -13.41 14.07 -5.50
N TYR A 28 -13.29 15.40 -5.47
CA TYR A 28 -12.01 16.08 -5.52
C TYR A 28 -11.10 15.66 -4.36
N LYS A 29 -11.62 15.62 -3.14
CA LYS A 29 -10.88 15.22 -1.94
C LYS A 29 -10.49 13.74 -1.98
N VAL A 30 -11.40 12.86 -2.37
CA VAL A 30 -11.09 11.42 -2.56
C VAL A 30 -9.97 11.25 -3.58
N LYS A 31 -10.01 12.01 -4.68
CA LYS A 31 -9.04 11.91 -5.76
C LYS A 31 -7.68 12.55 -5.45
N ASN A 32 -7.63 13.60 -4.64
CA ASN A 32 -6.42 14.38 -4.34
C ASN A 32 -5.91 14.23 -2.90
N GLY A 33 -6.59 13.45 -2.08
CA GLY A 33 -6.36 13.33 -0.64
C GLY A 33 -7.14 14.39 0.15
N PHE A 34 -7.47 14.05 1.38
CA PHE A 34 -8.02 15.01 2.33
C PHE A 34 -6.91 15.93 2.84
N PRO A 35 -7.21 17.14 3.32
CA PRO A 35 -6.23 17.95 4.03
C PRO A 35 -5.64 17.14 5.17
N VAL A 36 -4.34 16.93 5.14
CA VAL A 36 -3.63 16.14 6.14
C VAL A 36 -2.89 17.08 7.06
N PHE A 37 -3.04 16.85 8.32
CA PHE A 37 -2.16 17.43 9.31
C PHE A 37 -0.87 16.60 9.31
N TYR A 38 0.27 17.25 9.10
CA TYR A 38 1.58 16.59 9.14
C TYR A 38 2.16 16.75 10.54
N GLU A 39 2.28 15.64 11.26
CA GLU A 39 2.95 15.63 12.55
C GLU A 39 4.46 15.80 12.29
N THR A 40 5.05 16.79 12.97
CA THR A 40 6.49 17.10 12.89
C THR A 40 7.20 16.87 14.22
N GLU A 41 6.45 16.64 15.30
CA GLU A 41 7.02 16.33 16.61
C GLU A 41 7.71 14.96 16.56
N ARG A 42 8.98 14.95 16.94
CA ARG A 42 9.79 13.73 16.95
C ARG A 42 9.43 12.87 18.15
N PRO A 43 9.07 11.59 17.95
CA PRO A 43 8.84 10.70 19.07
C PRO A 43 10.14 10.42 19.83
N THR A 44 10.04 10.18 21.14
CA THR A 44 11.16 9.65 21.91
C THR A 44 11.30 8.16 21.65
N LEU A 45 12.40 7.76 21.00
CA LEU A 45 12.67 6.37 20.68
C LEU A 45 13.82 5.84 21.51
N VAL A 46 13.63 4.68 22.15
CA VAL A 46 14.68 3.93 22.85
C VAL A 46 14.83 2.59 22.15
N ILE A 47 15.78 2.51 21.21
CA ILE A 47 16.04 1.32 20.41
C ILE A 47 17.33 0.67 20.86
N ALA A 48 17.27 -0.59 21.27
CA ALA A 48 18.46 -1.35 21.60
C ALA A 48 19.22 -1.73 20.31
N LYS A 49 20.50 -1.37 20.23
CA LYS A 49 21.35 -1.58 19.03
C LYS A 49 21.70 -3.04 18.71
N ASN A 50 21.32 -3.96 19.58
CA ASN A 50 21.65 -5.39 19.44
C ASN A 50 20.63 -6.24 18.72
N ARG A 51 19.58 -5.62 18.17
CA ARG A 51 18.52 -6.31 17.42
C ARG A 51 18.01 -5.44 16.26
N PRO A 52 17.55 -6.06 15.16
CA PRO A 52 16.97 -5.32 14.06
C PRO A 52 15.78 -4.47 14.51
N ALA A 53 15.67 -3.26 13.97
CA ALA A 53 14.61 -2.32 14.28
C ALA A 53 13.73 -2.07 13.04
N ILE A 54 12.43 -2.19 13.22
CA ILE A 54 11.41 -2.09 12.17
C ILE A 54 10.42 -0.99 12.52
N LEU A 55 10.25 -0.03 11.63
CA LEU A 55 9.20 0.97 11.68
C LEU A 55 8.01 0.49 10.85
N VAL A 56 6.82 0.40 11.45
CA VAL A 56 5.56 0.16 10.74
C VAL A 56 4.74 1.44 10.73
N PHE A 57 4.48 1.95 9.54
CA PHE A 57 3.76 3.19 9.32
C PHE A 57 2.43 2.91 8.63
N SER A 58 1.31 3.27 9.31
CA SER A 58 -0.06 2.96 8.85
C SER A 58 -0.93 4.21 8.71
N LYS A 59 -0.33 5.39 8.61
CA LYS A 59 -1.08 6.64 8.41
C LYS A 59 -1.82 6.62 7.08
N THR A 60 -3.09 7.06 7.10
CA THR A 60 -3.93 7.14 5.92
C THR A 60 -4.50 8.55 5.77
N ALA A 61 -4.33 9.14 4.60
CA ALA A 61 -4.91 10.42 4.20
C ALA A 61 -5.82 10.27 2.97
N SER A 62 -6.06 9.03 2.53
CA SER A 62 -7.00 8.62 1.50
C SER A 62 -7.86 7.48 2.04
N PHE A 63 -8.12 6.44 1.25
CA PHE A 63 -8.89 5.29 1.72
C PHE A 63 -8.15 4.53 2.82
N ARG A 64 -8.84 4.24 3.94
CA ARG A 64 -8.27 3.48 5.06
C ARG A 64 -8.68 2.01 4.98
N HIS A 65 -7.71 1.15 4.85
CA HIS A 65 -7.87 -0.31 4.91
C HIS A 65 -7.92 -0.77 6.38
N GLY A 66 -8.97 -0.34 7.12
CA GLY A 66 -9.05 -0.49 8.58
C GLY A 66 -8.91 -1.93 9.03
N GLU A 67 -9.69 -2.87 8.45
CA GLU A 67 -9.63 -4.29 8.80
C GLU A 67 -8.24 -4.91 8.62
N SER A 68 -7.55 -4.52 7.54
CA SER A 68 -6.19 -4.99 7.28
C SER A 68 -5.19 -4.46 8.30
N ILE A 69 -5.23 -3.16 8.59
CA ILE A 69 -4.32 -2.53 9.57
C ILE A 69 -4.51 -3.15 10.96
N GLU A 70 -5.78 -3.34 11.37
CA GLU A 70 -6.13 -3.95 12.66
C GLU A 70 -5.72 -5.43 12.74
N ALA A 71 -5.90 -6.20 11.65
CA ALA A 71 -5.52 -7.60 11.60
C ALA A 71 -4.00 -7.80 11.54
N SER A 72 -3.27 -6.93 10.83
CA SER A 72 -1.82 -7.05 10.65
C SER A 72 -1.02 -6.73 11.90
N SER A 73 -1.44 -5.76 12.72
CA SER A 73 -0.68 -5.29 13.88
C SER A 73 -0.34 -6.40 14.89
N PRO A 74 -1.29 -7.22 15.40
CA PRO A 74 -0.95 -8.33 16.29
C PRO A 74 -0.06 -9.38 15.60
N ILE A 75 -0.23 -9.64 14.31
CA ILE A 75 0.56 -10.61 13.57
C ILE A 75 2.01 -10.14 13.42
N LEU A 76 2.23 -8.87 13.05
CA LEU A 76 3.56 -8.27 12.98
C LEU A 76 4.23 -8.21 14.35
N THR A 77 3.47 -7.94 15.41
CA THR A 77 3.96 -7.98 16.80
C THR A 77 4.44 -9.37 17.19
N GLU A 78 3.69 -10.43 16.86
CA GLU A 78 4.11 -11.81 17.16
C GLU A 78 5.33 -12.23 16.33
N MET A 79 5.40 -11.83 15.05
CA MET A 79 6.60 -12.02 14.22
C MET A 79 7.82 -11.34 14.83
N ALA A 80 7.65 -10.11 15.32
CA ALA A 80 8.74 -9.35 15.97
C ALA A 80 9.22 -10.02 17.24
N LYS A 81 8.32 -10.52 18.10
CA LYS A 81 8.67 -11.28 19.30
C LYS A 81 9.43 -12.56 18.96
N LYS A 82 8.91 -13.35 18.01
CA LYS A 82 9.51 -14.62 17.56
C LYS A 82 10.93 -14.44 17.05
N ASN A 83 11.16 -13.36 16.27
CA ASN A 83 12.43 -13.09 15.60
C ASN A 83 13.33 -12.11 16.37
N GLN A 84 12.91 -11.66 17.54
CA GLN A 84 13.65 -10.72 18.40
C GLN A 84 13.90 -9.35 17.74
N TRP A 85 12.96 -8.90 16.88
CA TRP A 85 13.00 -7.56 16.29
C TRP A 85 12.45 -6.52 17.26
N PHE A 86 12.95 -5.29 17.17
CA PHE A 86 12.26 -4.14 17.73
C PHE A 86 11.21 -3.67 16.72
N LEU A 87 9.97 -3.52 17.14
CA LEU A 87 8.87 -3.03 16.31
C LEU A 87 8.36 -1.71 16.89
N TYR A 88 8.29 -0.69 16.04
CA TYR A 88 7.67 0.58 16.35
C TYR A 88 6.53 0.85 15.36
N GLU A 89 5.30 0.77 15.84
CA GLU A 89 4.12 1.05 15.03
C GLU A 89 3.63 2.47 15.29
N THR A 90 3.34 3.22 14.21
CA THR A 90 2.87 4.59 14.32
C THR A 90 2.06 5.03 13.10
N GLU A 91 1.19 6.02 13.33
CA GLU A 91 0.55 6.82 12.28
C GLU A 91 1.12 8.25 12.24
N SER A 92 2.06 8.58 13.12
CA SER A 92 2.70 9.90 13.15
C SER A 92 3.85 10.01 12.16
N GLY A 93 3.80 11.02 11.28
CA GLY A 93 4.87 11.36 10.36
C GLY A 93 6.12 11.94 11.04
N GLY A 94 6.07 12.30 12.32
CA GLY A 94 7.18 12.93 13.05
C GLY A 94 8.47 12.12 13.11
N VAL A 95 8.37 10.78 12.96
CA VAL A 95 9.52 9.86 12.88
C VAL A 95 10.31 9.99 11.55
N PHE A 96 9.70 10.56 10.50
CA PHE A 96 10.33 10.68 9.18
C PHE A 96 11.28 11.88 9.11
N ASN A 97 12.40 11.76 9.79
CA ASN A 97 13.56 12.64 9.72
C ASN A 97 14.85 11.79 9.66
N GLU A 98 15.96 12.38 9.19
CA GLU A 98 17.19 11.62 8.93
C GLU A 98 17.73 10.91 10.17
N GLU A 99 17.69 11.59 11.33
CA GLU A 99 18.20 11.06 12.59
C GLU A 99 17.45 9.80 13.02
N GLN A 100 16.11 9.88 13.07
CA GLN A 100 15.29 8.77 13.57
C GLN A 100 15.15 7.63 12.55
N LEU A 101 15.04 7.95 11.25
CA LEU A 101 15.04 6.91 10.22
C LEU A 101 16.33 6.07 10.23
N SER A 102 17.47 6.67 10.55
CA SER A 102 18.75 5.95 10.63
C SER A 102 18.80 4.88 11.74
N LEU A 103 17.84 4.88 12.65
CA LEU A 103 17.72 3.89 13.72
C LEU A 103 17.04 2.60 13.27
N PHE A 104 16.39 2.60 12.10
CA PHE A 104 15.63 1.46 11.61
C PHE A 104 16.33 0.76 10.45
N ASP A 105 16.31 -0.56 10.47
CA ASP A 105 16.80 -1.42 9.39
C ASP A 105 15.76 -1.57 8.27
N LEU A 106 14.47 -1.37 8.59
CA LEU A 106 13.35 -1.51 7.67
C LEU A 106 12.22 -0.55 8.02
N VAL A 107 11.67 0.10 7.00
CA VAL A 107 10.40 0.84 7.08
C VAL A 107 9.33 0.08 6.32
N ILE A 108 8.23 -0.26 6.99
CA ILE A 108 7.06 -0.88 6.39
C ILE A 108 5.95 0.16 6.24
N PHE A 109 5.47 0.38 5.01
CA PHE A 109 4.20 1.09 4.80
C PHE A 109 3.08 0.06 4.77
N ASN A 110 2.39 -0.06 5.90
CA ASN A 110 1.29 -1.00 6.06
C ASN A 110 -0.02 -0.32 5.68
N ASN A 111 -0.44 -0.46 4.42
CA ASN A 111 -1.63 0.19 3.88
C ASN A 111 -1.64 1.73 4.05
N SER A 112 -0.46 2.34 4.05
CA SER A 112 -0.35 3.80 4.10
C SER A 112 -0.80 4.41 2.77
N THR A 113 -1.80 5.30 2.81
CA THR A 113 -2.45 5.86 1.62
C THR A 113 -2.58 7.37 1.69
N GLY A 114 -2.42 8.03 0.54
CA GLY A 114 -2.56 9.46 0.41
C GLY A 114 -1.28 10.26 0.69
N PRO A 115 -1.37 11.60 0.71
CA PRO A 115 -0.22 12.47 0.99
C PRO A 115 0.08 12.52 2.49
N VAL A 116 0.61 11.43 3.05
CA VAL A 116 0.81 11.23 4.50
C VAL A 116 2.07 11.88 5.06
N LEU A 117 3.02 12.27 4.21
CA LEU A 117 4.28 12.91 4.57
C LEU A 117 4.41 14.26 3.85
N ASN A 118 4.92 15.28 4.54
CA ASN A 118 5.28 16.55 3.91
C ASN A 118 6.59 16.40 3.10
N ASP A 119 6.98 17.45 2.38
CA ASP A 119 8.13 17.43 1.46
C ASP A 119 9.44 17.11 2.18
N GLU A 120 9.65 17.63 3.40
CA GLU A 120 10.85 17.38 4.20
C GLU A 120 10.91 15.91 4.65
N GLN A 121 9.80 15.37 5.09
CA GLN A 121 9.67 13.96 5.49
C GLN A 121 9.87 13.02 4.29
N GLN A 122 9.32 13.38 3.13
CA GLN A 122 9.52 12.64 1.88
C GLN A 122 11.00 12.64 1.48
N MET A 123 11.69 13.78 1.57
CA MET A 123 13.12 13.88 1.29
C MET A 123 13.97 13.06 2.27
N ALA A 124 13.65 13.10 3.56
CA ALA A 124 14.33 12.29 4.57
C ALA A 124 14.17 10.78 4.29
N PHE A 125 12.96 10.34 3.95
CA PHE A 125 12.72 8.95 3.58
C PHE A 125 13.42 8.55 2.28
N GLN A 126 13.40 9.39 1.25
CA GLN A 126 14.12 9.14 0.02
C GLN A 126 15.62 8.99 0.27
N LYS A 127 16.21 9.85 1.10
CA LYS A 127 17.61 9.79 1.50
C LYS A 127 17.94 8.53 2.30
N TYR A 128 17.05 8.14 3.23
CA TYR A 128 17.16 6.88 3.98
C TYR A 128 17.30 5.69 3.03
N ILE A 129 16.37 5.53 2.06
CA ILE A 129 16.41 4.44 1.10
C ILE A 129 17.66 4.48 0.22
N THR A 130 17.97 5.64 -0.37
CA THR A 130 19.13 5.75 -1.29
C THR A 130 20.47 5.47 -0.61
N ASN A 131 20.56 5.70 0.70
CA ASN A 131 21.75 5.45 1.50
C ASN A 131 21.85 4.02 2.06
N GLY A 132 20.86 3.18 1.85
CA GLY A 132 20.90 1.75 2.24
C GLY A 132 19.82 1.31 3.20
N GLY A 133 18.90 2.19 3.59
CA GLY A 133 17.69 1.82 4.32
C GLY A 133 16.76 0.97 3.46
N ASN A 134 15.96 0.12 4.08
CA ASN A 134 15.13 -0.83 3.39
C ASN A 134 13.64 -0.48 3.52
N PHE A 135 12.84 -0.94 2.55
CA PHE A 135 11.42 -0.67 2.47
C PHE A 135 10.60 -1.92 2.14
N LEU A 136 9.48 -2.08 2.83
CA LEU A 136 8.42 -3.03 2.47
C LEU A 136 7.10 -2.28 2.34
N GLY A 137 6.53 -2.28 1.14
CA GLY A 137 5.19 -1.75 0.89
C GLY A 137 4.14 -2.85 0.87
N ILE A 138 3.03 -2.64 1.58
CA ILE A 138 1.92 -3.60 1.64
C ILE A 138 0.67 -2.94 1.09
N HIS A 139 0.06 -3.58 0.12
CA HIS A 139 -1.23 -3.32 -0.52
C HIS A 139 -1.47 -1.83 -0.82
N GLY A 140 -2.28 -1.12 -0.02
CA GLY A 140 -2.66 0.28 -0.23
C GLY A 140 -1.48 1.24 -0.38
N SER A 141 -0.30 0.87 0.11
CA SER A 141 0.90 1.68 -0.09
C SER A 141 1.34 1.79 -1.55
N GLY A 142 0.84 0.93 -2.43
CA GLY A 142 1.13 0.95 -3.86
C GLY A 142 0.00 1.45 -4.75
N ASP A 143 -1.08 1.96 -4.16
CA ASP A 143 -2.16 2.60 -4.90
C ASP A 143 -1.73 3.96 -5.51
N ASP A 144 -2.62 4.58 -6.29
CA ASP A 144 -2.32 5.88 -6.92
C ASP A 144 -2.46 7.07 -5.94
N SER A 145 -2.68 6.85 -4.65
CA SER A 145 -2.90 7.92 -3.67
C SER A 145 -1.64 8.74 -3.36
N HIS A 146 -0.45 8.15 -3.54
CA HIS A 146 0.85 8.83 -3.44
C HIS A 146 1.27 9.56 -4.73
N ARG A 147 0.36 9.81 -5.68
CA ARG A 147 0.65 10.33 -7.02
C ARG A 147 1.43 11.65 -7.08
N LYS A 148 1.34 12.47 -6.04
CA LYS A 148 2.11 13.72 -5.95
C LYS A 148 3.58 13.49 -5.58
N TRP A 149 3.91 12.30 -5.11
CA TRP A 149 5.26 11.90 -4.78
C TRP A 149 5.87 11.06 -5.92
N GLY A 150 6.26 11.74 -6.99
CA GLY A 150 6.69 11.09 -8.23
C GLY A 150 7.87 10.13 -8.07
N TRP A 151 8.81 10.41 -7.14
CA TRP A 151 9.91 9.50 -6.82
C TRP A 151 9.40 8.18 -6.23
N TYR A 152 8.41 8.23 -5.33
CA TYR A 152 7.84 7.04 -4.71
C TYR A 152 7.26 6.09 -5.76
N GLN A 153 6.43 6.60 -6.67
CA GLN A 153 5.81 5.77 -7.70
C GLN A 153 6.80 5.28 -8.75
N LYS A 154 7.61 6.19 -9.32
CA LYS A 154 8.45 5.88 -10.47
C LYS A 154 9.74 5.17 -10.08
N THR A 155 10.39 5.62 -9.01
CA THR A 155 11.72 5.14 -8.62
C THR A 155 11.61 4.03 -7.57
N LEU A 156 10.84 4.24 -6.50
CA LEU A 156 10.74 3.27 -5.42
C LEU A 156 9.89 2.07 -5.89
N LEU A 157 8.60 2.24 -6.14
CA LEU A 157 7.71 1.12 -6.53
C LEU A 157 7.99 0.58 -7.93
N GLY A 158 8.28 1.45 -8.89
CA GLY A 158 8.47 1.07 -10.29
C GLY A 158 7.20 0.65 -11.02
N ALA A 159 6.03 0.87 -10.42
CA ALA A 159 4.73 0.54 -10.98
C ALA A 159 3.72 1.65 -10.68
N LYS A 160 2.73 1.79 -11.57
CA LYS A 160 1.63 2.74 -11.39
C LYS A 160 0.31 1.99 -11.36
N PHE A 161 -0.40 2.13 -10.24
CA PHE A 161 -1.72 1.54 -10.04
C PHE A 161 -2.73 2.07 -11.07
N SER A 162 -3.57 1.19 -11.60
CA SER A 162 -4.64 1.50 -12.53
C SER A 162 -6.01 1.41 -11.86
N HIS A 163 -6.35 0.24 -11.35
CA HIS A 163 -7.63 -0.08 -10.71
C HIS A 163 -7.55 -1.43 -10.01
N HIS A 164 -8.64 -1.84 -9.40
CA HIS A 164 -8.93 -3.20 -8.94
C HIS A 164 -10.35 -3.60 -9.34
N PRO A 165 -10.70 -4.89 -9.38
CA PRO A 165 -12.08 -5.33 -9.56
C PRO A 165 -13.00 -4.79 -8.45
N LEU A 166 -14.24 -4.44 -8.81
CA LEU A 166 -15.24 -3.94 -7.88
C LEU A 166 -16.36 -4.95 -7.60
N ASN A 167 -16.62 -5.84 -8.55
CA ASN A 167 -17.67 -6.84 -8.41
C ASN A 167 -17.33 -8.12 -9.20
N PRO A 168 -16.89 -9.19 -8.52
CA PRO A 168 -16.55 -9.24 -7.10
C PRO A 168 -15.22 -8.54 -6.80
N GLN A 169 -15.14 -7.81 -5.68
CA GLN A 169 -13.93 -7.12 -5.23
C GLN A 169 -12.87 -8.11 -4.76
N PHE A 170 -13.26 -9.05 -3.90
CA PHE A 170 -12.37 -10.08 -3.36
C PHE A 170 -12.52 -11.38 -4.15
N GLN A 171 -11.42 -11.89 -4.68
CA GLN A 171 -11.42 -13.09 -5.52
C GLN A 171 -10.32 -14.05 -5.10
N ASN A 172 -10.62 -15.36 -5.22
CA ASN A 172 -9.62 -16.40 -5.01
C ASN A 172 -8.63 -16.43 -6.17
N ALA A 173 -7.36 -16.55 -5.86
CA ALA A 173 -6.31 -16.82 -6.84
C ALA A 173 -5.29 -17.80 -6.30
N GLN A 174 -4.69 -18.58 -7.19
CA GLN A 174 -3.48 -19.36 -6.90
C GLN A 174 -2.28 -18.42 -7.04
N ILE A 175 -1.49 -18.34 -5.99
CA ILE A 175 -0.25 -17.57 -5.96
C ILE A 175 0.88 -18.47 -6.45
N HIS A 176 1.57 -18.02 -7.49
CA HIS A 176 2.71 -18.69 -8.08
C HIS A 176 4.01 -18.00 -7.70
N VAL A 177 5.03 -18.78 -7.38
CA VAL A 177 6.39 -18.25 -7.16
C VAL A 177 7.09 -18.12 -8.51
N GLU A 178 7.75 -16.97 -8.74
CA GLU A 178 8.52 -16.74 -9.97
C GLU A 178 9.77 -17.63 -10.03
N ALA A 179 9.77 -18.56 -10.98
CA ALA A 179 10.87 -19.52 -11.14
C ALA A 179 12.21 -18.87 -11.50
N ARG A 180 12.18 -17.68 -12.11
CA ARG A 180 13.37 -16.91 -12.48
C ARG A 180 13.87 -16.00 -11.36
N ALA A 181 13.22 -16.00 -10.18
CA ALA A 181 13.68 -15.23 -9.05
C ALA A 181 15.13 -15.62 -8.68
N ASP A 182 15.91 -14.66 -8.21
CA ASP A 182 17.27 -14.86 -7.75
C ASP A 182 17.37 -15.96 -6.69
N SER A 183 18.50 -16.64 -6.62
CA SER A 183 18.72 -17.75 -5.68
C SER A 183 18.51 -17.35 -4.21
N SER A 184 18.74 -16.08 -3.87
CA SER A 184 18.51 -15.55 -2.52
C SER A 184 17.02 -15.61 -2.11
N PHE A 185 16.09 -15.55 -3.08
CA PHE A 185 14.65 -15.71 -2.83
C PHE A 185 14.22 -17.18 -2.86
N LYS A 186 14.83 -18.00 -3.73
CA LYS A 186 14.47 -19.41 -3.87
C LYS A 186 14.64 -20.23 -2.59
N SER A 187 15.53 -19.82 -1.72
CA SER A 187 15.76 -20.52 -0.44
C SER A 187 14.57 -20.44 0.51
N TRP A 188 13.66 -19.48 0.32
CA TRP A 188 12.53 -19.26 1.22
C TRP A 188 11.19 -19.01 0.51
N LEU A 189 11.18 -18.62 -0.77
CA LEU A 189 9.99 -18.61 -1.61
C LEU A 189 9.74 -20.01 -2.14
N VAL A 190 8.89 -20.77 -1.47
CA VAL A 190 8.61 -22.15 -1.83
C VAL A 190 7.12 -22.43 -1.88
N GLY A 191 6.75 -23.20 -2.89
CA GLY A 191 5.40 -23.68 -3.06
C GLY A 191 4.44 -22.66 -3.70
N GLU A 192 3.27 -23.18 -4.02
CA GLU A 192 2.13 -22.41 -4.48
C GLU A 192 1.05 -22.49 -3.41
N TRP A 193 0.27 -21.43 -3.27
CA TRP A 193 -0.84 -21.41 -2.31
C TRP A 193 -2.02 -20.66 -2.87
N ASN A 194 -3.20 -20.81 -2.26
CA ASN A 194 -4.38 -20.05 -2.60
C ASN A 194 -4.58 -18.91 -1.60
N ALA A 195 -4.98 -17.76 -2.10
CA ALA A 195 -5.40 -16.63 -1.30
C ALA A 195 -6.62 -15.97 -1.89
N LYS A 196 -7.41 -15.34 -1.05
CA LYS A 196 -8.51 -14.48 -1.46
C LYS A 196 -8.19 -13.06 -1.05
N ASP A 197 -8.08 -12.18 -2.02
CA ASP A 197 -7.74 -10.79 -1.78
C ASP A 197 -8.30 -9.88 -2.89
N GLU A 198 -8.08 -8.57 -2.74
CA GLU A 198 -8.30 -7.57 -3.77
C GLU A 198 -7.08 -7.47 -4.67
N TRP A 199 -7.24 -7.81 -5.94
CA TRP A 199 -6.12 -7.86 -6.88
C TRP A 199 -5.93 -6.51 -7.57
N TYR A 200 -4.82 -5.83 -7.27
CA TYR A 200 -4.45 -4.57 -7.91
C TYR A 200 -3.96 -4.77 -9.32
N VAL A 201 -4.48 -3.98 -10.25
CA VAL A 201 -4.02 -3.92 -11.64
C VAL A 201 -3.15 -2.68 -11.82
N PHE A 202 -1.98 -2.86 -12.41
CA PHE A 202 -1.07 -1.80 -12.77
C PHE A 202 -1.12 -1.54 -14.27
N TYR A 203 -0.80 -0.31 -14.71
CA TYR A 203 -0.81 0.04 -16.14
C TYR A 203 0.19 -0.77 -16.95
N GLU A 204 1.28 -1.18 -16.34
CA GLU A 204 2.37 -1.95 -16.93
C GLU A 204 3.06 -2.81 -15.87
N GLN A 205 3.84 -3.79 -16.33
CA GLN A 205 4.69 -4.60 -15.45
C GLN A 205 5.66 -3.71 -14.66
N PRO A 206 6.02 -4.06 -13.42
CA PRO A 206 6.98 -3.30 -12.63
C PRO A 206 8.31 -3.16 -13.37
N LYS A 207 8.81 -1.92 -13.50
CA LYS A 207 10.05 -1.62 -14.19
C LYS A 207 11.26 -1.80 -13.29
N ASP A 208 12.36 -2.30 -13.85
CA ASP A 208 13.63 -2.52 -13.16
C ASP A 208 13.45 -3.32 -11.86
N ALA A 209 12.51 -4.24 -11.86
CA ALA A 209 12.12 -5.02 -10.70
C ALA A 209 12.17 -6.52 -11.00
N GLN A 210 12.44 -7.29 -9.98
CA GLN A 210 12.34 -8.74 -10.00
C GLN A 210 11.00 -9.16 -9.41
N VAL A 211 10.13 -9.74 -10.22
CA VAL A 211 8.88 -10.33 -9.74
C VAL A 211 9.20 -11.51 -8.83
N LEU A 212 8.50 -11.60 -7.72
CA LEU A 212 8.61 -12.67 -6.74
C LEU A 212 7.39 -13.60 -6.79
N LEU A 213 6.21 -12.99 -6.84
CA LEU A 213 4.92 -13.68 -6.86
C LEU A 213 4.05 -13.12 -7.98
N TYR A 214 3.30 -14.01 -8.62
CA TYR A 214 2.32 -13.66 -9.64
C TYR A 214 1.08 -14.55 -9.54
N ILE A 215 -0.01 -14.10 -10.15
CA ILE A 215 -1.26 -14.87 -10.33
C ILE A 215 -1.58 -15.01 -11.81
N ASP A 216 -2.45 -15.94 -12.14
CA ASP A 216 -3.03 -16.07 -13.47
C ASP A 216 -4.18 -15.05 -13.61
N GLY A 217 -3.87 -13.88 -14.20
CA GLY A 217 -4.83 -12.79 -14.35
C GLY A 217 -6.02 -13.14 -15.26
N ASP A 218 -5.89 -14.13 -16.15
CA ASP A 218 -6.99 -14.59 -17.00
C ASP A 218 -8.11 -15.28 -16.20
N LYS A 219 -7.81 -15.71 -14.96
CA LYS A 219 -8.77 -16.33 -14.05
C LYS A 219 -9.48 -15.33 -13.14
N ILE A 220 -9.07 -14.07 -13.16
CA ILE A 220 -9.69 -13.01 -12.35
C ILE A 220 -10.80 -12.33 -13.17
N LEU A 221 -12.00 -12.28 -12.60
CA LEU A 221 -13.11 -11.58 -13.22
C LEU A 221 -12.80 -10.08 -13.28
N PRO A 222 -13.05 -9.41 -14.41
CA PRO A 222 -12.87 -7.96 -14.52
C PRO A 222 -13.84 -7.21 -13.62
N SER A 223 -13.61 -5.92 -13.44
CA SER A 223 -14.55 -5.05 -12.72
C SER A 223 -15.93 -5.09 -13.37
N GLY A 224 -16.94 -5.35 -12.58
CA GLY A 224 -18.33 -5.24 -13.03
C GLY A 224 -18.73 -3.77 -13.27
N ASN A 225 -19.82 -3.59 -14.00
CA ASN A 225 -20.42 -2.29 -14.22
C ASN A 225 -20.92 -1.70 -12.90
N MET A 226 -20.44 -0.53 -12.55
CA MET A 226 -20.98 0.25 -11.46
C MET A 226 -21.42 1.60 -12.02
N LEU A 227 -22.74 1.80 -12.12
CA LEU A 227 -23.38 2.96 -12.72
C LEU A 227 -22.89 3.19 -14.18
N TRP A 228 -22.15 4.27 -14.43
CA TRP A 228 -21.58 4.65 -15.73
C TRP A 228 -20.17 4.13 -15.99
N MET A 229 -19.60 3.32 -15.09
CA MET A 229 -18.29 2.72 -15.29
C MET A 229 -18.41 1.46 -16.14
N LYS A 230 -17.75 1.45 -17.30
CA LYS A 230 -17.68 0.26 -18.16
C LYS A 230 -16.81 -0.81 -17.51
N ASP A 231 -17.13 -2.08 -17.80
CA ASP A 231 -16.25 -3.19 -17.47
C ASP A 231 -14.87 -2.94 -18.06
N LYS A 232 -13.87 -3.17 -17.25
CA LYS A 232 -12.48 -3.14 -17.68
C LYS A 232 -11.94 -4.56 -17.69
N ASN A 233 -11.13 -4.87 -18.68
CA ASN A 233 -10.36 -6.10 -18.63
C ASN A 233 -9.45 -6.08 -17.40
N PHE A 234 -9.23 -7.23 -16.79
CA PHE A 234 -8.23 -7.39 -15.74
C PHE A 234 -6.83 -7.33 -16.38
N GLY A 235 -6.28 -6.16 -16.53
CA GLY A 235 -5.43 -5.67 -17.57
C GLY A 235 -4.01 -6.22 -17.71
N MET A 236 -3.49 -7.16 -16.89
CA MET A 236 -2.09 -7.59 -17.00
C MET A 236 -1.90 -8.98 -17.61
N GLY A 237 -2.98 -9.60 -18.09
CA GLY A 237 -2.96 -10.91 -18.71
C GLY A 237 -2.59 -12.05 -17.77
N LYS A 238 -2.21 -13.19 -18.35
CA LYS A 238 -1.94 -14.42 -17.61
C LYS A 238 -0.82 -14.30 -16.57
N TYR A 239 0.23 -13.56 -16.89
CA TYR A 239 1.33 -13.29 -15.96
C TYR A 239 1.09 -11.96 -15.25
N HIS A 240 0.44 -12.01 -14.09
CA HIS A 240 0.05 -10.83 -13.32
C HIS A 240 0.84 -10.73 -12.01
N PRO A 241 1.88 -9.85 -11.91
CA PRO A 241 2.67 -9.69 -10.72
C PRO A 241 1.85 -9.18 -9.53
N VAL A 242 2.04 -9.81 -8.37
CA VAL A 242 1.45 -9.39 -7.10
C VAL A 242 2.49 -9.07 -6.03
N SER A 243 3.76 -9.43 -6.27
CA SER A 243 4.87 -9.01 -5.42
C SER A 243 6.16 -8.92 -6.22
N TRP A 244 6.99 -7.93 -5.91
CA TRP A 244 8.29 -7.72 -6.56
C TRP A 244 9.30 -7.05 -5.65
N PHE A 245 10.55 -7.23 -6.02
CA PHE A 245 11.71 -6.64 -5.39
C PHE A 245 12.44 -5.71 -6.35
N LYS A 246 13.05 -4.66 -5.79
CA LYS A 246 13.87 -3.71 -6.53
C LYS A 246 14.99 -3.16 -5.65
N LYS A 247 16.17 -2.92 -6.24
CA LYS A 247 17.23 -2.11 -5.61
C LYS A 247 16.98 -0.64 -5.92
N VAL A 248 17.10 0.22 -4.92
CA VAL A 248 16.92 1.67 -5.07
C VAL A 248 18.09 2.36 -4.35
N GLY A 249 19.05 2.87 -5.11
CA GLY A 249 20.31 3.30 -4.56
C GLY A 249 21.05 2.14 -3.90
N LYS A 250 21.38 2.25 -2.62
CA LYS A 250 21.98 1.18 -1.81
C LYS A 250 20.93 0.35 -1.07
N GLY A 251 19.68 0.79 -1.02
CA GLY A 251 18.60 0.15 -0.29
C GLY A 251 17.85 -0.92 -1.09
N LYS A 252 17.04 -1.69 -0.39
CA LYS A 252 16.17 -2.72 -0.94
C LYS A 252 14.72 -2.29 -0.80
N MET A 253 13.93 -2.46 -1.84
CA MET A 253 12.49 -2.29 -1.83
C MET A 253 11.81 -3.59 -2.18
N LEU A 254 10.88 -4.04 -1.33
CA LEU A 254 9.95 -5.10 -1.61
C LEU A 254 8.53 -4.54 -1.55
N TYR A 255 7.69 -4.94 -2.46
CA TYR A 255 6.28 -4.58 -2.47
C TYR A 255 5.41 -5.81 -2.70
N THR A 256 4.27 -5.85 -2.04
CA THR A 256 3.18 -6.78 -2.33
C THR A 256 1.86 -6.05 -2.46
N SER A 257 1.11 -6.31 -3.53
CA SER A 257 -0.26 -5.82 -3.71
C SER A 257 -1.28 -6.63 -2.90
N MET A 258 -0.86 -7.70 -2.24
CA MET A 258 -1.68 -8.47 -1.29
C MET A 258 -1.73 -7.75 0.05
N GLY A 259 -2.76 -8.02 0.84
CA GLY A 259 -2.88 -7.50 2.20
C GLY A 259 -4.06 -6.55 2.41
N HIS A 260 -5.15 -6.64 1.59
CA HIS A 260 -6.34 -5.81 1.77
C HIS A 260 -7.20 -6.26 2.94
N SER A 261 -7.47 -7.53 3.02
CA SER A 261 -8.49 -8.07 3.93
C SER A 261 -7.90 -8.71 5.18
N LYS A 262 -8.71 -8.80 6.23
CA LYS A 262 -8.40 -9.63 7.40
C LYS A 262 -8.15 -11.09 6.99
N GLU A 263 -8.94 -11.62 6.05
CA GLU A 263 -8.84 -13.00 5.59
C GLU A 263 -7.46 -13.34 5.02
N VAL A 264 -6.84 -12.43 4.25
CA VAL A 264 -5.50 -12.68 3.72
C VAL A 264 -4.43 -12.64 4.83
N TRP A 265 -4.62 -11.81 5.86
CA TRP A 265 -3.72 -11.80 7.02
C TRP A 265 -3.84 -13.05 7.90
N GLU A 266 -4.99 -13.72 7.92
CA GLU A 266 -5.20 -15.01 8.57
C GLU A 266 -4.64 -16.19 7.74
N ASN A 267 -4.28 -15.96 6.46
CA ASN A 267 -3.68 -16.97 5.59
C ASN A 267 -2.22 -17.23 5.99
N LYS A 268 -1.93 -18.43 6.50
CA LYS A 268 -0.60 -18.79 7.02
C LYS A 268 0.53 -18.67 5.99
N PRO A 269 0.37 -19.13 4.73
CA PRO A 269 1.36 -18.89 3.67
C PRO A 269 1.67 -17.41 3.43
N PHE A 270 0.67 -16.53 3.49
CA PHE A 270 0.88 -15.09 3.37
C PHE A 270 1.66 -14.53 4.58
N GLN A 271 1.33 -14.95 5.81
CA GLN A 271 2.11 -14.57 6.99
C GLN A 271 3.57 -15.01 6.86
N ASP A 272 3.82 -16.25 6.42
CA ASP A 272 5.16 -16.78 6.21
C ASP A 272 5.92 -16.00 5.11
N PHE A 273 5.22 -15.58 4.06
CA PHE A 273 5.78 -14.70 3.04
C PHE A 273 6.19 -13.35 3.62
N ILE A 274 5.35 -12.69 4.41
CA ILE A 274 5.66 -11.40 5.04
C ILE A 274 6.84 -11.55 6.01
N GLU A 275 6.81 -12.55 6.91
CA GLU A 275 7.88 -12.80 7.88
C GLU A 275 9.24 -13.02 7.21
N LYS A 276 9.27 -13.84 6.17
CA LYS A 276 10.48 -14.13 5.39
C LYS A 276 10.93 -12.95 4.55
N SER A 277 10.00 -12.15 4.02
CA SER A 277 10.31 -10.90 3.32
C SER A 277 11.00 -9.90 4.25
N ILE A 278 10.48 -9.70 5.44
CA ILE A 278 11.12 -8.87 6.48
C ILE A 278 12.51 -9.41 6.79
N SER A 279 12.62 -10.69 7.14
CA SER A 279 13.89 -11.34 7.52
C SER A 279 14.95 -11.25 6.42
N TRP A 280 14.55 -11.34 5.15
CA TRP A 280 15.45 -11.23 4.00
C TRP A 280 15.88 -9.79 3.75
N THR A 281 14.95 -8.84 3.94
CA THR A 281 15.19 -7.43 3.65
C THR A 281 16.17 -6.80 4.63
N ILE A 282 16.12 -7.17 5.92
CA ILE A 282 17.00 -6.63 6.97
C ILE A 282 18.39 -7.25 7.03
N LYS A 283 18.68 -8.31 6.25
CA LYS A 283 20.01 -8.91 6.05
C LYS A 283 20.83 -8.14 5.01
#